data_e35582752a47ef8d4048081334318f16
#
_entry.id   e35582752a47ef8d4048081334318f16
#
_cell.length_a   1.000
_cell.length_b   1.000
_cell.length_c   1.000
_cell.angle_alpha   90.00
_cell.angle_beta   90.00
_cell.angle_gamma   90.00
#
_symmetry.space_group_name_H-M   'P 1'
#
loop_
_entity.id
_entity.type
_entity.pdbx_description
1 polymer ?
#
loop_
_entity_poly.entity_id
_entity_poly.type
_entity_poly.pdbx_seq_one_letter_code
_entity_poly.pdbx_strand_id
1 'polypeptide(L)'
;MAKRYKVVPDPEVYFPDGQELKMATAIYEDKPRAIRSLIEEGIDLNHISKGGMTYLYYAMLNKNYDVMELLLKHGADPNIHSKFYTNPAYPKKGYGDDKHIGACLAYCGRRAYDIKYMKLLVKYGANVNDTTYISPLAGSIDDELQGKEKVAFLVQHGANINLRVAGATVISSEANLYNWDKVLILLDLGADPMAGDDPKFNVAASVQQYYDEGFDPNSENGKMAQEVKRRLEQRGVKFPYLPKKPAASTQSEEQPKE
;
A
#
# COMPACT_ATOMS: atom_id res chain seq x y z
N MET A 1 -7.18 -18.80 30.80
CA MET A 1 -6.75 -18.44 29.44
C MET A 1 -7.59 -17.28 28.96
N ALA A 2 -7.02 -16.08 28.83
CA ALA A 2 -7.76 -14.93 28.30
C ALA A 2 -8.13 -15.20 26.84
N LYS A 3 -9.41 -15.18 26.49
CA LYS A 3 -9.87 -15.17 25.10
C LYS A 3 -9.28 -13.90 24.45
N ARG A 4 -8.24 -14.06 23.62
CA ARG A 4 -7.83 -13.01 22.70
C ARG A 4 -9.04 -12.72 21.83
N TYR A 5 -9.61 -11.54 21.93
CA TYR A 5 -10.56 -11.05 20.93
C TYR A 5 -9.81 -10.99 19.60
N LYS A 6 -9.98 -12.01 18.77
CA LYS A 6 -9.50 -11.97 17.39
C LYS A 6 -10.38 -10.96 16.65
N VAL A 7 -9.77 -9.91 16.14
CA VAL A 7 -10.44 -8.89 15.30
C VAL A 7 -10.76 -9.46 13.90
N VAL A 8 -10.25 -10.66 13.60
CA VAL A 8 -10.44 -11.33 12.32
C VAL A 8 -11.74 -12.13 12.37
N PRO A 9 -12.64 -11.97 11.40
CA PRO A 9 -13.88 -12.75 11.32
C PRO A 9 -13.64 -14.24 11.28
N ASP A 10 -14.62 -15.01 11.76
CA ASP A 10 -14.59 -16.46 11.72
C ASP A 10 -14.42 -16.98 10.28
N PRO A 11 -13.81 -18.17 10.10
CA PRO A 11 -13.52 -18.71 8.77
C PRO A 11 -14.71 -18.79 7.83
N GLU A 12 -15.89 -19.15 8.36
CA GLU A 12 -17.14 -19.34 7.60
C GLU A 12 -17.59 -18.07 6.85
N VAL A 13 -17.15 -16.90 7.34
CA VAL A 13 -17.45 -15.59 6.71
C VAL A 13 -16.87 -15.49 5.30
N TYR A 14 -15.68 -16.05 5.10
CA TYR A 14 -14.95 -15.96 3.81
C TYR A 14 -14.87 -17.29 3.08
N PHE A 15 -14.95 -18.41 3.82
CA PHE A 15 -14.79 -19.78 3.32
C PHE A 15 -16.00 -20.60 3.77
N PRO A 16 -17.14 -20.51 3.06
CA PRO A 16 -18.43 -20.94 3.61
C PRO A 16 -18.61 -22.46 3.71
N ASP A 17 -17.85 -23.26 2.97
CA ASP A 17 -18.10 -24.71 2.92
C ASP A 17 -16.86 -25.57 2.58
N GLY A 18 -17.02 -26.88 2.69
CA GLY A 18 -16.14 -27.92 2.15
C GLY A 18 -14.70 -27.90 2.67
N GLN A 19 -13.75 -28.21 1.77
CA GLN A 19 -12.33 -28.24 2.08
C GLN A 19 -11.78 -26.83 2.35
N GLU A 20 -12.35 -25.80 1.72
CA GLU A 20 -11.98 -24.42 1.94
C GLU A 20 -12.16 -24.02 3.41
N LEU A 21 -13.30 -24.34 3.98
CA LEU A 21 -13.59 -24.06 5.39
C LEU A 21 -12.65 -24.84 6.32
N LYS A 22 -12.35 -26.11 6.01
CA LYS A 22 -11.41 -26.90 6.81
C LYS A 22 -10.01 -26.24 6.86
N MET A 23 -9.49 -25.80 5.70
CA MET A 23 -8.20 -25.12 5.62
C MET A 23 -8.24 -23.80 6.39
N ALA A 24 -9.25 -22.96 6.16
CA ALA A 24 -9.39 -21.68 6.84
C ALA A 24 -9.54 -21.86 8.37
N THR A 25 -10.28 -22.87 8.83
CA THR A 25 -10.40 -23.22 10.24
C THR A 25 -9.04 -23.63 10.82
N ALA A 26 -8.28 -24.46 10.10
CA ALA A 26 -6.94 -24.86 10.53
C ALA A 26 -5.98 -23.67 10.63
N ILE A 27 -6.08 -22.68 9.74
CA ILE A 27 -5.33 -21.42 9.80
C ILE A 27 -5.77 -20.60 11.01
N TYR A 28 -7.08 -20.43 11.21
CA TYR A 28 -7.64 -19.64 12.31
C TYR A 28 -7.27 -20.20 13.69
N GLU A 29 -7.27 -21.52 13.81
CA GLU A 29 -6.94 -22.24 15.04
C GLU A 29 -5.43 -22.48 15.24
N ASP A 30 -4.59 -22.03 14.29
CA ASP A 30 -3.14 -22.24 14.29
C ASP A 30 -2.75 -23.71 14.41
N LYS A 31 -3.25 -24.54 13.47
CA LYS A 31 -3.03 -26.00 13.43
C LYS A 31 -2.11 -26.40 12.27
N PRO A 32 -0.78 -26.20 12.34
CA PRO A 32 0.13 -26.43 11.22
C PRO A 32 0.14 -27.89 10.72
N ARG A 33 -0.15 -28.88 11.58
CA ARG A 33 -0.25 -30.29 11.15
C ARG A 33 -1.46 -30.52 10.24
N ALA A 34 -2.62 -29.97 10.59
CA ALA A 34 -3.82 -30.06 9.77
C ALA A 34 -3.63 -29.33 8.43
N ILE A 35 -2.96 -28.16 8.44
CA ILE A 35 -2.64 -27.43 7.22
C ILE A 35 -1.75 -28.26 6.30
N ARG A 36 -0.69 -28.91 6.82
CA ARG A 36 0.17 -29.80 6.03
C ARG A 36 -0.59 -30.97 5.41
N SER A 37 -1.46 -31.63 6.17
CA SER A 37 -2.28 -32.74 5.67
C SER A 37 -3.17 -32.29 4.49
N LEU A 38 -3.83 -31.12 4.61
CA LEU A 38 -4.67 -30.59 3.53
C LEU A 38 -3.83 -30.20 2.29
N ILE A 39 -2.61 -29.72 2.47
CA ILE A 39 -1.69 -29.44 1.36
C ILE A 39 -1.29 -30.76 0.67
N GLU A 40 -0.96 -31.81 1.43
CA GLU A 40 -0.63 -33.15 0.91
C GLU A 40 -1.82 -33.81 0.19
N GLU A 41 -3.04 -33.50 0.61
CA GLU A 41 -4.29 -33.89 -0.07
C GLU A 41 -4.52 -33.11 -1.39
N GLY A 42 -3.68 -32.13 -1.72
CA GLY A 42 -3.71 -31.41 -3.00
C GLY A 42 -4.66 -30.21 -3.02
N ILE A 43 -4.96 -29.58 -1.88
CA ILE A 43 -5.78 -28.37 -1.88
C ILE A 43 -5.07 -27.24 -2.67
N ASP A 44 -5.84 -26.54 -3.51
CA ASP A 44 -5.32 -25.39 -4.27
C ASP A 44 -5.12 -24.19 -3.33
N LEU A 45 -3.83 -23.86 -3.03
CA LEU A 45 -3.46 -22.75 -2.15
C LEU A 45 -3.72 -21.39 -2.77
N ASN A 46 -3.91 -21.33 -4.10
CA ASN A 46 -4.07 -20.10 -4.88
C ASN A 46 -5.54 -19.83 -5.21
N HIS A 47 -6.41 -20.69 -4.74
CA HIS A 47 -7.85 -20.49 -4.88
C HIS A 47 -8.32 -19.21 -4.18
N ILE A 48 -9.17 -18.44 -4.86
CA ILE A 48 -9.91 -17.33 -4.25
C ILE A 48 -11.27 -17.84 -3.83
N SER A 49 -11.56 -17.83 -2.55
CA SER A 49 -12.82 -18.32 -1.98
C SER A 49 -14.03 -17.51 -2.51
N LYS A 50 -15.22 -18.06 -2.33
CA LYS A 50 -16.47 -17.33 -2.62
C LYS A 50 -16.59 -16.00 -1.86
N GLY A 51 -15.95 -15.88 -0.69
CA GLY A 51 -15.83 -14.64 0.08
C GLY A 51 -14.75 -13.70 -0.43
N GLY A 52 -14.03 -14.05 -1.51
CA GLY A 52 -13.05 -13.21 -2.17
C GLY A 52 -11.66 -13.18 -1.51
N MET A 53 -11.34 -14.16 -0.67
CA MET A 53 -10.10 -14.19 0.11
C MET A 53 -9.25 -15.41 -0.22
N THR A 54 -7.91 -15.25 -0.25
CA THR A 54 -6.96 -16.36 -0.31
C THR A 54 -6.58 -16.83 1.09
N TYR A 55 -6.11 -18.08 1.22
CA TYR A 55 -5.60 -18.60 2.51
C TYR A 55 -4.40 -17.79 3.03
N LEU A 56 -3.51 -17.35 2.13
CA LEU A 56 -2.36 -16.54 2.50
C LEU A 56 -2.80 -15.20 3.11
N TYR A 57 -3.78 -14.54 2.48
CA TYR A 57 -4.32 -13.29 2.99
C TYR A 57 -5.01 -13.48 4.35
N TYR A 58 -5.76 -14.59 4.51
CA TYR A 58 -6.41 -14.92 5.77
C TYR A 58 -5.40 -15.22 6.88
N ALA A 59 -4.33 -15.95 6.58
CA ALA A 59 -3.22 -16.17 7.53
C ALA A 59 -2.55 -14.84 7.95
N MET A 60 -2.37 -13.92 7.01
CA MET A 60 -1.84 -12.58 7.30
C MET A 60 -2.78 -11.80 8.24
N LEU A 61 -4.08 -11.76 7.97
CA LEU A 61 -5.05 -11.10 8.85
C LEU A 61 -5.03 -11.68 10.28
N ASN A 62 -4.83 -12.99 10.40
CA ASN A 62 -4.66 -13.66 11.69
C ASN A 62 -3.30 -13.37 12.35
N LYS A 63 -2.39 -12.64 11.68
CA LYS A 63 -1.02 -12.37 12.12
C LYS A 63 -0.23 -13.65 12.41
N ASN A 64 -0.52 -14.71 11.67
CA ASN A 64 0.13 -16.00 11.83
C ASN A 64 1.31 -16.12 10.87
N TYR A 65 2.46 -15.64 11.32
CA TYR A 65 3.70 -15.62 10.53
C TYR A 65 4.13 -17.02 10.08
N ASP A 66 4.08 -18.00 10.98
CA ASP A 66 4.56 -19.36 10.70
C ASP A 66 3.66 -20.07 9.67
N VAL A 67 2.36 -19.84 9.75
CA VAL A 67 1.41 -20.36 8.74
C VAL A 67 1.61 -19.65 7.40
N MET A 68 1.82 -18.33 7.37
CA MET A 68 2.14 -17.63 6.13
C MET A 68 3.40 -18.21 5.46
N GLU A 69 4.47 -18.43 6.25
CA GLU A 69 5.69 -19.04 5.71
C GLU A 69 5.43 -20.47 5.23
N LEU A 70 4.63 -21.26 5.96
CA LEU A 70 4.24 -22.59 5.53
C LEU A 70 3.52 -22.59 4.19
N LEU A 71 2.51 -21.74 4.02
CA LEU A 71 1.74 -21.61 2.78
C LEU A 71 2.64 -21.17 1.60
N LEU A 72 3.48 -20.16 1.82
CA LEU A 72 4.41 -19.67 0.81
C LEU A 72 5.44 -20.73 0.39
N LYS A 73 5.99 -21.51 1.32
CA LYS A 73 6.89 -22.64 1.04
C LYS A 73 6.25 -23.71 0.17
N HIS A 74 4.92 -23.86 0.22
CA HIS A 74 4.18 -24.85 -0.56
C HIS A 74 3.51 -24.25 -1.80
N GLY A 75 3.88 -23.05 -2.23
CA GLY A 75 3.48 -22.49 -3.51
C GLY A 75 2.27 -21.54 -3.46
N ALA A 76 1.89 -21.05 -2.29
CA ALA A 76 0.96 -19.93 -2.25
C ALA A 76 1.59 -18.69 -2.90
N ASP A 77 0.90 -18.11 -3.89
CA ASP A 77 1.36 -16.93 -4.61
C ASP A 77 1.01 -15.65 -3.83
N PRO A 78 2.02 -14.86 -3.39
CA PRO A 78 1.79 -13.63 -2.64
C PRO A 78 1.17 -12.50 -3.49
N ASN A 79 1.07 -12.66 -4.81
CA ASN A 79 0.59 -11.65 -5.75
C ASN A 79 -0.90 -11.79 -6.09
N ILE A 80 -1.56 -12.83 -5.61
CA ILE A 80 -3.00 -12.98 -5.83
C ILE A 80 -3.75 -11.91 -5.05
N HIS A 81 -4.57 -11.14 -5.77
CA HIS A 81 -5.39 -10.08 -5.21
C HIS A 81 -6.65 -10.65 -4.57
N SER A 82 -6.77 -10.49 -3.28
CA SER A 82 -8.03 -10.72 -2.57
C SER A 82 -8.99 -9.55 -2.79
N LYS A 83 -10.29 -9.85 -2.82
CA LYS A 83 -11.35 -8.86 -3.03
C LYS A 83 -12.52 -9.20 -2.11
N PHE A 84 -12.51 -8.69 -0.91
CA PHE A 84 -13.48 -9.03 0.12
C PHE A 84 -14.01 -7.79 0.84
N TYR A 85 -15.12 -7.94 1.53
CA TYR A 85 -15.65 -6.91 2.42
C TYR A 85 -15.14 -7.15 3.84
N THR A 86 -14.77 -6.10 4.55
CA THR A 86 -14.30 -6.17 5.95
C THR A 86 -15.37 -6.77 6.86
N ASN A 87 -16.63 -6.53 6.56
CA ASN A 87 -17.76 -7.12 7.24
C ASN A 87 -18.83 -7.54 6.21
N PRO A 88 -18.79 -8.78 5.72
CA PRO A 88 -19.75 -9.27 4.73
C PRO A 88 -21.21 -9.24 5.18
N ALA A 89 -21.45 -9.30 6.51
CA ALA A 89 -22.80 -9.25 7.08
C ALA A 89 -23.40 -7.81 7.07
N TYR A 90 -22.55 -6.80 6.93
CA TYR A 90 -22.96 -5.39 6.92
C TYR A 90 -22.25 -4.62 5.80
N PRO A 91 -22.60 -4.83 4.53
CA PRO A 91 -22.18 -3.93 3.48
C PRO A 91 -22.79 -2.57 3.79
N LYS A 92 -22.01 -1.66 4.39
CA LYS A 92 -22.48 -0.30 4.70
C LYS A 92 -22.78 0.41 3.39
N LYS A 93 -24.06 0.55 3.07
CA LYS A 93 -24.52 1.50 2.04
C LYS A 93 -24.17 2.91 2.52
N GLY A 94 -23.22 3.56 1.88
CA GLY A 94 -23.07 5.02 1.97
C GLY A 94 -21.77 5.62 2.48
N TYR A 95 -20.79 4.84 2.92
CA TYR A 95 -19.40 5.31 3.13
C TYR A 95 -18.50 4.33 2.41
N GLY A 96 -17.72 4.81 1.46
CA GLY A 96 -16.86 4.13 0.52
C GLY A 96 -16.77 2.62 0.74
N ASP A 97 -16.97 1.86 -0.29
CA ASP A 97 -16.98 0.39 -0.23
C ASP A 97 -15.88 -0.12 0.73
N ASP A 98 -16.26 -0.67 1.88
CA ASP A 98 -15.35 -1.38 2.80
C ASP A 98 -14.73 -2.64 2.13
N LYS A 99 -14.59 -2.56 0.80
CA LYS A 99 -14.07 -3.59 -0.08
C LYS A 99 -12.56 -3.48 -0.13
N HIS A 100 -11.90 -4.46 0.43
CA HIS A 100 -10.46 -4.60 0.28
C HIS A 100 -10.14 -5.29 -1.03
N ILE A 101 -9.28 -4.66 -1.83
CA ILE A 101 -8.75 -5.22 -3.07
C ILE A 101 -7.24 -5.09 -2.97
N GLY A 102 -6.51 -6.17 -3.20
CA GLY A 102 -5.06 -6.10 -3.27
C GLY A 102 -4.36 -7.35 -2.80
N ALA A 103 -3.07 -7.39 -3.06
CA ALA A 103 -2.18 -8.42 -2.58
C ALA A 103 -1.74 -8.16 -1.13
N CYS A 104 -1.20 -9.21 -0.49
CA CYS A 104 -0.78 -9.15 0.91
C CYS A 104 0.24 -8.04 1.19
N LEU A 105 1.18 -7.79 0.27
CA LEU A 105 2.29 -6.87 0.50
C LEU A 105 1.82 -5.42 0.74
N ALA A 106 0.87 -4.94 -0.05
CA ALA A 106 0.33 -3.59 0.12
C ALA A 106 -0.37 -3.41 1.48
N TYR A 107 -1.02 -4.47 1.97
CA TYR A 107 -1.69 -4.44 3.27
C TYR A 107 -0.71 -4.52 4.44
N CYS A 108 0.37 -5.29 4.30
CA CYS A 108 1.45 -5.39 5.31
C CYS A 108 2.21 -4.07 5.50
N GLY A 109 2.14 -3.13 4.56
CA GLY A 109 2.70 -1.79 4.72
C GLY A 109 2.13 -1.06 5.94
N ARG A 110 0.86 -1.28 6.26
CA ARG A 110 0.15 -0.56 7.31
C ARG A 110 0.72 -0.83 8.71
N ARG A 111 0.52 0.12 9.63
CA ARG A 111 0.96 0.08 11.06
C ARG A 111 0.63 -1.21 11.81
N ALA A 112 -0.41 -1.94 11.41
CA ALA A 112 -0.83 -3.17 12.10
C ALA A 112 0.16 -4.32 11.97
N TYR A 113 1.14 -4.25 11.05
CA TYR A 113 2.05 -5.33 10.72
C TYR A 113 3.51 -4.93 10.93
N ASP A 114 4.25 -5.79 11.64
CA ASP A 114 5.70 -5.70 11.73
C ASP A 114 6.34 -5.93 10.34
N ILE A 115 7.45 -5.25 10.06
CA ILE A 115 8.18 -5.35 8.79
C ILE A 115 8.58 -6.80 8.42
N LYS A 116 8.65 -7.72 9.40
CA LYS A 116 8.97 -9.13 9.14
C LYS A 116 7.98 -9.78 8.16
N TYR A 117 6.69 -9.40 8.19
CA TYR A 117 5.68 -9.91 7.27
C TYR A 117 5.97 -9.46 5.83
N MET A 118 6.37 -8.21 5.67
CA MET A 118 6.79 -7.67 4.38
C MET A 118 8.05 -8.39 3.86
N LYS A 119 9.06 -8.56 4.73
CA LYS A 119 10.30 -9.29 4.41
C LYS A 119 10.00 -10.72 3.97
N LEU A 120 9.05 -11.39 4.62
CA LEU A 120 8.62 -12.73 4.24
C LEU A 120 7.99 -12.74 2.85
N LEU A 121 7.04 -11.87 2.57
CA LEU A 121 6.34 -11.81 1.29
C LEU A 121 7.30 -11.50 0.14
N VAL A 122 8.21 -10.52 0.31
CA VAL A 122 9.21 -10.15 -0.70
C VAL A 122 10.19 -11.30 -0.96
N LYS A 123 10.61 -12.04 0.08
CA LYS A 123 11.43 -13.25 -0.05
C LYS A 123 10.78 -14.29 -0.97
N TYR A 124 9.45 -14.36 -0.99
CA TYR A 124 8.70 -15.29 -1.83
C TYR A 124 8.12 -14.65 -3.10
N GLY A 125 8.67 -13.52 -3.55
CA GLY A 125 8.40 -12.93 -4.85
C GLY A 125 7.18 -12.01 -4.91
N ALA A 126 6.77 -11.42 -3.79
CA ALA A 126 5.73 -10.40 -3.80
C ALA A 126 6.15 -9.18 -4.63
N ASN A 127 5.24 -8.68 -5.48
CA ASN A 127 5.47 -7.54 -6.35
C ASN A 127 5.50 -6.24 -5.53
N VAL A 128 6.69 -5.66 -5.38
CA VAL A 128 6.91 -4.39 -4.66
C VAL A 128 6.35 -3.17 -5.40
N ASN A 129 5.98 -3.33 -6.68
CA ASN A 129 5.43 -2.30 -7.55
C ASN A 129 3.96 -2.54 -7.91
N ASP A 130 3.22 -3.31 -7.12
CA ASP A 130 1.79 -3.51 -7.34
C ASP A 130 1.02 -2.17 -7.21
N THR A 131 0.19 -1.86 -8.20
CA THR A 131 -0.61 -0.63 -8.28
C THR A 131 -2.10 -0.88 -8.35
N THR A 132 -2.53 -2.12 -8.12
CA THR A 132 -3.94 -2.52 -8.33
C THR A 132 -4.90 -1.73 -7.45
N TYR A 133 -4.49 -1.34 -6.24
CA TYR A 133 -5.31 -0.53 -5.35
C TYR A 133 -4.49 0.52 -4.58
N ILE A 134 -3.60 0.08 -3.72
CA ILE A 134 -2.63 0.92 -3.01
C ILE A 134 -1.27 0.29 -3.26
N SER A 135 -0.28 1.10 -3.66
CA SER A 135 1.07 0.58 -3.80
C SER A 135 1.65 0.22 -2.43
N PRO A 136 2.53 -0.80 -2.36
CA PRO A 136 3.22 -1.14 -1.11
C PRO A 136 3.94 0.04 -0.47
N LEU A 137 4.51 0.96 -1.26
CA LEU A 137 5.12 2.19 -0.77
C LEU A 137 4.12 3.11 -0.08
N ALA A 138 2.97 3.38 -0.72
CA ALA A 138 1.93 4.23 -0.16
C ALA A 138 1.35 3.64 1.13
N GLY A 139 1.13 2.30 1.17
CA GLY A 139 0.70 1.63 2.39
C GLY A 139 1.72 1.69 3.53
N SER A 140 3.01 1.81 3.20
CA SER A 140 4.11 1.77 4.17
C SER A 140 4.43 3.14 4.80
N ILE A 141 4.36 4.22 4.02
CA ILE A 141 4.76 5.55 4.51
C ILE A 141 3.85 6.06 5.64
N ASP A 142 2.63 5.54 5.74
CA ASP A 142 1.67 5.88 6.79
C ASP A 142 1.93 5.19 8.14
N ASP A 143 2.90 4.28 8.21
CA ASP A 143 3.28 3.66 9.47
C ASP A 143 4.22 4.58 10.26
N GLU A 144 3.70 5.28 11.26
CA GLU A 144 4.44 6.21 12.11
C GLU A 144 5.65 5.58 12.82
N LEU A 145 5.64 4.26 13.05
CA LEU A 145 6.68 3.56 13.80
C LEU A 145 7.77 2.98 12.90
N GLN A 146 7.38 2.36 11.79
CA GLN A 146 8.27 1.61 10.91
C GLN A 146 8.24 2.11 9.45
N GLY A 147 7.52 3.18 9.14
CA GLY A 147 7.31 3.63 7.76
C GLY A 147 8.60 3.90 7.00
N LYS A 148 9.54 4.62 7.60
CA LYS A 148 10.85 4.86 7.00
C LYS A 148 11.61 3.55 6.70
N GLU A 149 11.63 2.59 7.64
CA GLU A 149 12.30 1.30 7.46
C GLU A 149 11.61 0.47 6.37
N LYS A 150 10.28 0.42 6.36
CA LYS A 150 9.49 -0.30 5.37
C LYS A 150 9.69 0.25 3.96
N VAL A 151 9.63 1.58 3.80
CA VAL A 151 9.84 2.23 2.50
C VAL A 151 11.28 1.99 2.02
N ALA A 152 12.28 2.16 2.91
CA ALA A 152 13.67 1.89 2.58
C ALA A 152 13.88 0.42 2.15
N PHE A 153 13.28 -0.53 2.86
CA PHE A 153 13.32 -1.94 2.50
C PHE A 153 12.71 -2.20 1.10
N LEU A 154 11.56 -1.63 0.80
CA LEU A 154 10.92 -1.77 -0.51
C LEU A 154 11.79 -1.21 -1.63
N VAL A 155 12.36 -0.01 -1.44
CA VAL A 155 13.26 0.62 -2.42
C VAL A 155 14.50 -0.24 -2.66
N GLN A 156 15.11 -0.77 -1.60
CA GLN A 156 16.25 -1.70 -1.70
C GLN A 156 15.92 -2.99 -2.47
N HIS A 157 14.64 -3.38 -2.52
CA HIS A 157 14.17 -4.56 -3.24
C HIS A 157 13.51 -4.22 -4.59
N GLY A 158 13.78 -3.03 -5.15
CA GLY A 158 13.38 -2.66 -6.50
C GLY A 158 12.03 -1.95 -6.61
N ALA A 159 11.48 -1.45 -5.50
CA ALA A 159 10.31 -0.58 -5.59
C ALA A 159 10.69 0.75 -6.26
N ASN A 160 9.93 1.14 -7.26
CA ASN A 160 10.07 2.43 -7.90
C ASN A 160 9.47 3.52 -7.01
N ILE A 161 10.32 4.30 -6.33
CA ILE A 161 9.89 5.36 -5.41
C ILE A 161 9.10 6.47 -6.11
N ASN A 162 9.26 6.59 -7.44
CA ASN A 162 8.54 7.53 -8.30
C ASN A 162 7.38 6.89 -9.06
N LEU A 163 6.95 5.68 -8.64
CA LEU A 163 5.80 5.00 -9.23
C LEU A 163 4.55 5.88 -9.12
N ARG A 164 3.83 5.99 -10.24
CA ARG A 164 2.60 6.78 -10.32
C ARG A 164 1.39 5.88 -10.18
N VAL A 165 0.46 6.32 -9.34
CA VAL A 165 -0.86 5.72 -9.21
C VAL A 165 -1.87 6.84 -9.43
N ALA A 166 -2.74 6.70 -10.40
CA ALA A 166 -3.72 7.74 -10.79
C ALA A 166 -3.07 9.12 -11.07
N GLY A 167 -1.88 9.13 -11.69
CA GLY A 167 -1.15 10.35 -12.06
C GLY A 167 -0.29 10.98 -10.96
N ALA A 168 -0.42 10.52 -9.71
CA ALA A 168 0.33 11.03 -8.57
C ALA A 168 1.41 10.06 -8.11
N THR A 169 2.52 10.57 -7.60
CA THR A 169 3.52 9.81 -6.86
C THR A 169 3.22 9.85 -5.36
N VAL A 170 3.80 8.93 -4.57
CA VAL A 170 3.62 8.95 -3.12
C VAL A 170 4.09 10.28 -2.54
N ILE A 171 5.26 10.80 -2.97
CA ILE A 171 5.78 12.06 -2.46
C ILE A 171 4.88 13.26 -2.80
N SER A 172 4.29 13.31 -3.99
CA SER A 172 3.37 14.39 -4.36
C SER A 172 2.05 14.33 -3.57
N SER A 173 1.58 13.12 -3.28
CA SER A 173 0.38 12.91 -2.45
C SER A 173 0.61 13.38 -1.01
N GLU A 174 1.74 13.00 -0.40
CA GLU A 174 2.09 13.43 0.95
C GLU A 174 2.31 14.95 1.04
N ALA A 175 2.93 15.55 0.03
CA ALA A 175 3.11 17.00 -0.04
C ALA A 175 1.78 17.76 -0.14
N ASN A 176 0.82 17.24 -0.91
CA ASN A 176 -0.52 17.84 -1.03
C ASN A 176 -1.33 17.76 0.27
N LEU A 177 -0.99 16.82 1.14
CA LEU A 177 -1.56 16.70 2.49
C LEU A 177 -0.75 17.46 3.55
N TYR A 178 0.31 18.15 3.17
CA TYR A 178 1.25 18.86 4.03
C TYR A 178 1.93 17.98 5.09
N ASN A 179 2.10 16.69 4.79
CA ASN A 179 2.84 15.71 5.60
C ASN A 179 4.35 15.84 5.34
N TRP A 180 4.93 16.97 5.77
CA TRP A 180 6.32 17.32 5.43
C TRP A 180 7.35 16.36 6.00
N ASP A 181 7.10 15.74 7.14
CA ASP A 181 7.91 14.67 7.72
C ASP A 181 8.07 13.50 6.75
N LYS A 182 6.97 13.03 6.16
CA LYS A 182 6.97 11.96 5.17
C LYS A 182 7.63 12.38 3.85
N VAL A 183 7.40 13.63 3.43
CA VAL A 183 8.08 14.20 2.26
C VAL A 183 9.59 14.18 2.46
N LEU A 184 10.09 14.57 3.64
CA LEU A 184 11.53 14.53 3.96
C LEU A 184 12.08 13.10 3.93
N ILE A 185 11.36 12.12 4.47
CA ILE A 185 11.73 10.69 4.39
C ILE A 185 11.86 10.24 2.93
N LEU A 186 10.88 10.57 2.09
CA LEU A 186 10.88 10.18 0.69
C LEU A 186 12.01 10.87 -0.10
N LEU A 187 12.29 12.14 0.18
CA LEU A 187 13.45 12.86 -0.39
C LEU A 187 14.79 12.24 0.00
N ASP A 188 14.92 11.78 1.26
CA ASP A 188 16.13 11.07 1.74
C ASP A 188 16.34 9.75 1.00
N LEU A 189 15.25 9.09 0.62
CA LEU A 189 15.27 7.82 -0.11
C LEU A 189 15.33 7.98 -1.63
N GLY A 190 15.49 9.21 -2.14
CA GLY A 190 15.73 9.50 -3.55
C GLY A 190 14.48 9.76 -4.39
N ALA A 191 13.34 10.05 -3.78
CA ALA A 191 12.17 10.47 -4.55
C ALA A 191 12.41 11.76 -5.31
N ASP A 192 11.90 11.80 -6.54
CA ASP A 192 11.90 13.02 -7.35
C ASP A 192 10.72 13.92 -6.93
N PRO A 193 11.00 15.09 -6.33
CA PRO A 193 9.94 15.99 -5.87
C PRO A 193 9.15 16.64 -7.01
N MET A 194 9.65 16.54 -8.24
CA MET A 194 9.02 17.13 -9.43
C MET A 194 8.30 16.07 -10.28
N ALA A 195 8.36 14.78 -9.87
CA ALA A 195 7.66 13.70 -10.57
C ALA A 195 6.14 13.87 -10.45
N GLY A 196 5.45 13.77 -11.56
CA GLY A 196 3.99 13.88 -11.67
C GLY A 196 3.60 14.29 -13.08
N ASP A 197 2.35 14.04 -13.45
CA ASP A 197 1.84 14.41 -14.78
C ASP A 197 1.37 15.85 -14.84
N ASP A 198 0.88 16.39 -13.72
CA ASP A 198 0.44 17.77 -13.60
C ASP A 198 1.48 18.59 -12.82
N PRO A 199 2.08 19.63 -13.41
CA PRO A 199 3.02 20.50 -12.71
C PRO A 199 2.42 21.26 -11.51
N LYS A 200 1.09 21.22 -11.34
CA LYS A 200 0.39 21.72 -10.17
C LYS A 200 0.34 20.71 -9.01
N PHE A 201 0.66 19.44 -9.28
CA PHE A 201 0.64 18.34 -8.32
C PHE A 201 2.04 17.77 -8.09
N ASN A 202 3.00 18.63 -7.75
CA ASN A 202 4.33 18.25 -7.32
C ASN A 202 4.68 18.92 -5.99
N VAL A 203 5.77 18.50 -5.37
CA VAL A 203 6.17 19.01 -4.05
C VAL A 203 6.38 20.53 -4.06
N ALA A 204 6.92 21.10 -5.15
CA ALA A 204 7.17 22.55 -5.23
C ALA A 204 5.84 23.35 -5.25
N ALA A 205 4.83 22.87 -5.96
CA ALA A 205 3.51 23.48 -5.98
C ALA A 205 2.85 23.42 -4.59
N SER A 206 2.92 22.28 -3.91
CA SER A 206 2.39 22.13 -2.57
C SER A 206 3.10 23.02 -1.54
N VAL A 207 4.43 23.16 -1.64
CA VAL A 207 5.19 24.12 -0.83
C VAL A 207 4.72 25.54 -1.08
N GLN A 208 4.59 25.97 -2.35
CA GLN A 208 4.12 27.29 -2.68
C GLN A 208 2.73 27.55 -2.10
N GLN A 209 1.81 26.61 -2.29
CA GLN A 209 0.44 26.74 -1.75
C GLN A 209 0.45 26.86 -0.22
N TYR A 210 1.24 26.04 0.48
CA TYR A 210 1.36 26.08 1.94
C TYR A 210 1.86 27.45 2.44
N TYR A 211 2.77 28.09 1.71
CA TYR A 211 3.27 29.44 2.01
C TYR A 211 2.22 30.52 1.72
N ASP A 212 1.48 30.38 0.63
CA ASP A 212 0.44 31.36 0.22
C ASP A 212 -0.77 31.34 1.17
N GLU A 213 -1.12 30.16 1.70
CA GLU A 213 -2.20 30.02 2.71
C GLU A 213 -1.82 30.58 4.09
N GLY A 214 -0.54 30.78 4.34
CA GLY A 214 0.00 31.22 5.62
C GLY A 214 0.13 30.08 6.63
N PHE A 215 1.26 30.02 7.29
CA PHE A 215 1.57 28.99 8.30
C PHE A 215 2.41 29.58 9.43
N ASP A 216 2.41 28.91 10.60
CA ASP A 216 3.33 29.28 11.68
C ASP A 216 4.74 28.70 11.37
N PRO A 217 5.74 29.57 11.04
CA PRO A 217 7.09 29.12 10.70
C PRO A 217 7.84 28.50 11.90
N ASN A 218 7.35 28.71 13.12
CA ASN A 218 7.95 28.19 14.35
C ASN A 218 7.35 26.84 14.77
N SER A 219 6.23 26.44 14.20
CA SER A 219 5.67 25.12 14.42
C SER A 219 6.59 24.03 13.87
N GLU A 220 6.49 22.79 14.37
CA GLU A 220 7.28 21.68 13.85
C GLU A 220 7.02 21.46 12.37
N ASN A 221 5.74 21.45 11.96
CA ASN A 221 5.38 21.29 10.55
C ASN A 221 5.88 22.44 9.67
N GLY A 222 5.83 23.67 10.18
CA GLY A 222 6.38 24.85 9.50
C GLY A 222 7.89 24.77 9.29
N LYS A 223 8.64 24.30 10.28
CA LYS A 223 10.09 24.06 10.16
C LYS A 223 10.41 22.99 9.12
N MET A 224 9.63 21.90 9.08
CA MET A 224 9.79 20.85 8.06
C MET A 224 9.47 21.37 6.66
N ALA A 225 8.42 22.19 6.49
CA ALA A 225 8.11 22.84 5.21
C ALA A 225 9.26 23.75 4.72
N GLN A 226 9.87 24.51 5.62
CA GLN A 226 11.05 25.34 5.30
C GLN A 226 12.24 24.46 4.86
N GLU A 227 12.48 23.34 5.53
CA GLU A 227 13.54 22.40 5.16
C GLU A 227 13.25 21.75 3.78
N VAL A 228 12.01 21.36 3.50
CA VAL A 228 11.62 20.87 2.17
C VAL A 228 11.89 21.93 1.12
N LYS A 229 11.45 23.19 1.33
CA LYS A 229 11.71 24.29 0.41
C LYS A 229 13.21 24.48 0.16
N ARG A 230 14.02 24.52 1.22
CA ARG A 230 15.48 24.67 1.14
C ARG A 230 16.11 23.54 0.29
N ARG A 231 15.68 22.29 0.45
CA ARG A 231 16.16 21.15 -0.36
C ARG A 231 15.75 21.25 -1.82
N LEU A 232 14.58 21.80 -2.10
CA LEU A 232 14.13 22.06 -3.47
C LEU A 232 14.96 23.17 -4.13
N GLU A 233 15.23 24.27 -3.40
CA GLU A 233 16.08 25.36 -3.87
C GLU A 233 17.52 24.88 -4.19
N GLN A 234 18.08 23.99 -3.37
CA GLN A 234 19.38 23.36 -3.63
C GLN A 234 19.37 22.48 -4.90
N ARG A 235 18.22 21.96 -5.30
CA ARG A 235 18.02 21.23 -6.57
C ARG A 235 17.68 22.16 -7.75
N GLY A 236 17.73 23.48 -7.55
CA GLY A 236 17.50 24.47 -8.59
C GLY A 236 16.04 24.89 -8.79
N VAL A 237 15.13 24.47 -7.94
CA VAL A 237 13.74 24.94 -7.95
C VAL A 237 13.70 26.39 -7.47
N LYS A 238 13.02 27.27 -8.21
CA LYS A 238 12.87 28.68 -7.85
C LYS A 238 11.52 28.93 -7.19
N PHE A 239 11.52 29.78 -6.16
CA PHE A 239 10.32 30.29 -5.50
C PHE A 239 10.22 31.82 -5.69
N PRO A 240 9.00 32.42 -5.85
CA PRO A 240 7.73 31.69 -5.91
C PRO A 240 7.68 30.71 -7.09
N TYR A 241 7.13 29.50 -6.82
CA TYR A 241 7.01 28.46 -7.84
C TYR A 241 5.86 28.76 -8.78
N LEU A 242 6.18 28.88 -10.07
CA LEU A 242 5.21 29.07 -11.13
C LEU A 242 5.17 27.79 -11.99
N PRO A 243 4.10 26.99 -11.92
CA PRO A 243 3.99 25.78 -12.71
C PRO A 243 4.04 26.12 -14.21
N LYS A 244 4.87 25.39 -14.96
CA LYS A 244 4.89 25.52 -16.43
C LYS A 244 3.52 25.12 -16.97
N LYS A 245 2.95 25.91 -17.89
CA LYS A 245 1.76 25.49 -18.63
C LYS A 245 2.06 24.15 -19.31
N PRO A 246 1.13 23.16 -19.25
CA PRO A 246 1.28 21.95 -20.05
C PRO A 246 1.47 22.36 -21.51
N ALA A 247 2.42 21.71 -22.19
CA ALA A 247 2.54 21.87 -23.64
C ALA A 247 1.17 21.56 -24.24
N ALA A 248 0.65 22.47 -25.06
CA ALA A 248 -0.63 22.26 -25.73
C ALA A 248 -0.58 20.91 -26.45
N SER A 249 -1.44 20.00 -26.07
CA SER A 249 -1.62 18.75 -26.82
C SER A 249 -2.00 19.16 -28.24
N THR A 250 -1.15 18.82 -29.19
CA THR A 250 -1.45 18.92 -30.61
C THR A 250 -2.69 18.02 -30.83
N GLN A 251 -3.85 18.64 -30.84
CA GLN A 251 -5.05 17.99 -31.37
C GLN A 251 -4.74 17.75 -32.86
N SER A 252 -4.60 16.48 -33.21
CA SER A 252 -4.64 16.04 -34.59
C SER A 252 -5.97 16.50 -35.17
N GLU A 253 -5.91 17.49 -36.07
CA GLU A 253 -7.04 17.89 -36.89
C GLU A 253 -7.50 16.64 -37.66
N GLU A 254 -8.65 16.10 -37.27
CA GLU A 254 -9.39 15.18 -38.10
C GLU A 254 -9.85 15.97 -39.36
N GLN A 255 -9.27 15.65 -40.49
CA GLN A 255 -9.75 16.12 -41.79
C GLN A 255 -11.15 15.56 -42.02
N PRO A 256 -12.12 16.39 -42.46
CA PRO A 256 -13.41 15.89 -42.86
C PRO A 256 -13.23 15.05 -44.14
N LYS A 257 -13.72 13.82 -44.11
CA LYS A 257 -13.86 13.00 -45.30
C LYS A 257 -15.04 13.55 -46.13
N GLU A 258 -14.73 13.92 -47.36
CA GLU A 258 -15.74 14.09 -48.44
C GLU A 258 -16.40 12.77 -48.80
#